data_0147052b87f01c4317e07e532069f8d1
#
_entry.id   0147052b87f01c4317e07e532069f8d1
#
_cell.length_a   1.000
_cell.length_b   1.000
_cell.length_c   1.000
_cell.angle_alpha   90.00
_cell.angle_beta   90.00
_cell.angle_gamma   90.00
#
_symmetry.space_group_name_H-M   'P 1'
#
loop_
_entity.id
_entity.type
_entity.pdbx_description
1 polymer ?
#
loop_
_entity_poly.entity_id
_entity_poly.type
_entity_poly.pdbx_seq_one_letter_code
_entity_poly.pdbx_strand_id
1 'polypeptide(L)'
;MTATGPSTGEPLLLVRDLAKTFKAKRGWPVPKTVAVRALDGVSFSVAPGEALGIVGESGCGKSTVARACLRLIEPDAGIVRFAGVDVASAGSAELRSLRRRLQIVFQDPASALDPRQRIADALGEPIRVHGIARGQEVARSVARLLDEVGLPPSAARRYPHEFSGGQRQRIGIARALALGPDLIFADEPVSALDVSVQAQILVLLEELRQRRRLAFVFISHDLGVVRHFCQRVAVMYLGRIVEEGPVPAIFEEPLHPYTRLLKASSPVPDPERAVAMNLQEGEPPSPVDPPPGCHFHPRCPFAMERCRAIAPALQEVVDGRRVACHLFDQPDAAMLASGQEKPESSRISP
;
A
#
# COMPACT_ATOMS: atom_id res chain seq x y z
N MET A 1 4.32 -27.35 -18.81
CA MET A 1 3.51 -26.20 -19.25
C MET A 1 4.32 -24.96 -18.89
N THR A 2 4.93 -24.37 -19.89
CA THR A 2 5.77 -23.16 -19.78
C THR A 2 4.88 -21.97 -19.44
N ALA A 3 5.06 -21.40 -18.24
CA ALA A 3 4.43 -20.13 -17.87
C ALA A 3 5.03 -19.04 -18.79
N THR A 4 4.23 -18.54 -19.71
CA THR A 4 4.52 -17.33 -20.49
C THR A 4 4.66 -16.18 -19.51
N GLY A 5 5.89 -15.65 -19.38
CA GLY A 5 6.14 -14.40 -18.66
C GLY A 5 5.35 -13.25 -19.32
N PRO A 6 5.00 -12.18 -18.58
CA PRO A 6 4.29 -11.04 -19.16
C PRO A 6 5.08 -10.48 -20.35
N SER A 7 4.37 -10.23 -21.44
CA SER A 7 4.91 -9.50 -22.59
C SER A 7 5.41 -8.13 -22.14
N THR A 8 6.50 -7.66 -22.71
CA THR A 8 7.09 -6.33 -22.44
C THR A 8 6.03 -5.25 -22.68
N GLY A 9 5.46 -4.72 -21.57
CA GLY A 9 4.43 -3.68 -21.59
C GLY A 9 3.18 -3.93 -20.72
N GLU A 10 2.89 -5.17 -20.31
CA GLU A 10 1.76 -5.43 -19.41
C GLU A 10 2.18 -5.34 -17.94
N PRO A 11 1.35 -4.71 -17.07
CA PRO A 11 1.63 -4.66 -15.64
C PRO A 11 1.59 -6.06 -15.03
N LEU A 12 2.47 -6.31 -14.04
CA LEU A 12 2.47 -7.55 -13.25
C LEU A 12 1.19 -7.68 -12.43
N LEU A 13 0.74 -6.58 -11.83
CA LEU A 13 -0.54 -6.47 -11.13
C LEU A 13 -1.36 -5.33 -11.74
N LEU A 14 -2.61 -5.61 -12.08
CA LEU A 14 -3.59 -4.63 -12.52
C LEU A 14 -4.82 -4.71 -11.62
N VAL A 15 -5.16 -3.61 -11.00
CA VAL A 15 -6.37 -3.44 -10.16
C VAL A 15 -7.24 -2.37 -10.79
N ARG A 16 -8.53 -2.65 -11.02
CA ARG A 16 -9.50 -1.70 -11.58
C ARG A 16 -10.79 -1.73 -10.77
N ASP A 17 -11.23 -0.57 -10.37
CA ASP A 17 -12.52 -0.29 -9.71
C ASP A 17 -12.82 -1.24 -8.55
N LEU A 18 -11.76 -1.59 -7.78
CA LEU A 18 -11.86 -2.53 -6.67
C LEU A 18 -12.72 -1.94 -5.57
N ALA A 19 -13.79 -2.65 -5.19
CA ALA A 19 -14.74 -2.24 -4.16
C ALA A 19 -14.92 -3.32 -3.09
N LYS A 20 -15.05 -2.87 -1.83
CA LYS A 20 -15.35 -3.74 -0.68
C LYS A 20 -16.13 -3.01 0.39
N THR A 21 -17.25 -3.58 0.78
CA THR A 21 -18.10 -3.10 1.87
C THR A 21 -18.21 -4.16 2.96
N PHE A 22 -17.96 -3.78 4.20
CA PHE A 22 -18.17 -4.65 5.35
C PHE A 22 -19.47 -4.29 6.05
N LYS A 23 -20.14 -5.29 6.63
CA LYS A 23 -21.29 -5.10 7.52
C LYS A 23 -20.80 -5.05 8.97
N ALA A 24 -21.04 -3.95 9.65
CA ALA A 24 -20.72 -3.78 11.08
C ALA A 24 -22.00 -3.56 11.90
N LYS A 25 -22.00 -3.94 13.17
CA LYS A 25 -23.10 -3.64 14.09
C LYS A 25 -22.71 -2.42 14.91
N ARG A 26 -23.58 -1.41 14.96
CA ARG A 26 -23.38 -0.16 15.73
C ARG A 26 -24.59 0.13 16.60
N GLY A 27 -24.33 0.60 17.82
CA GLY A 27 -25.36 1.03 18.78
C GLY A 27 -25.61 0.02 19.88
N TRP A 28 -26.10 0.53 21.02
CA TRP A 28 -26.53 -0.20 22.22
C TRP A 28 -27.82 0.46 22.70
N PRO A 29 -28.85 -0.27 23.18
CA PRO A 29 -28.93 -1.72 23.37
C PRO A 29 -29.33 -2.52 22.12
N VAL A 30 -29.85 -1.86 21.07
CA VAL A 30 -30.28 -2.52 19.83
C VAL A 30 -29.29 -2.19 18.72
N PRO A 31 -28.38 -3.12 18.36
CA PRO A 31 -27.37 -2.86 17.31
C PRO A 31 -28.03 -2.81 15.93
N LYS A 32 -27.81 -1.70 15.20
CA LYS A 32 -28.16 -1.57 13.79
C LYS A 32 -27.00 -2.02 12.91
N THR A 33 -27.31 -2.76 11.85
CA THR A 33 -26.29 -3.12 10.81
C THR A 33 -26.01 -1.89 9.96
N VAL A 34 -24.76 -1.48 9.91
CA VAL A 34 -24.27 -0.39 9.08
C VAL A 34 -23.28 -0.93 8.04
N ALA A 35 -23.25 -0.31 6.87
CA ALA A 35 -22.30 -0.63 5.80
C ALA A 35 -21.05 0.25 5.95
N VAL A 36 -19.85 -0.37 5.94
CA VAL A 36 -18.56 0.32 5.98
C VAL A 36 -17.91 0.15 4.61
N ARG A 37 -17.85 1.19 3.81
CA ARG A 37 -17.20 1.18 2.50
C ARG A 37 -15.69 1.28 2.69
N ALA A 38 -15.02 0.14 2.77
CA ALA A 38 -13.57 0.09 2.96
C ALA A 38 -12.79 0.37 1.67
N LEU A 39 -13.33 -0.06 0.51
CA LEU A 39 -12.81 0.23 -0.82
C LEU A 39 -13.96 0.73 -1.70
N ASP A 40 -13.71 1.80 -2.44
CA ASP A 40 -14.71 2.47 -3.27
C ASP A 40 -14.11 2.88 -4.63
N GLY A 41 -13.89 1.89 -5.51
CA GLY A 41 -13.37 2.11 -6.86
C GLY A 41 -11.85 2.30 -6.92
N VAL A 42 -11.07 1.53 -6.14
CA VAL A 42 -9.60 1.62 -6.15
C VAL A 42 -9.02 1.05 -7.43
N SER A 43 -8.20 1.84 -8.14
CA SER A 43 -7.57 1.44 -9.41
C SER A 43 -6.10 1.85 -9.46
N PHE A 44 -5.20 0.87 -9.62
CA PHE A 44 -3.76 1.07 -9.77
C PHE A 44 -3.10 -0.09 -10.53
N SER A 45 -1.84 0.06 -10.89
CA SER A 45 -1.06 -1.00 -11.51
C SER A 45 0.36 -1.04 -10.96
N VAL A 46 1.01 -2.21 -11.04
CA VAL A 46 2.40 -2.42 -10.62
C VAL A 46 3.13 -3.14 -11.74
N ALA A 47 4.25 -2.60 -12.18
CA ALA A 47 5.13 -3.23 -13.15
C ALA A 47 6.05 -4.28 -12.49
N PRO A 48 6.63 -5.23 -13.27
CA PRO A 48 7.64 -6.15 -12.73
C PRO A 48 8.82 -5.39 -12.11
N GLY A 49 9.20 -5.75 -10.87
CA GLY A 49 10.32 -5.13 -10.15
C GLY A 49 10.04 -3.72 -9.59
N GLU A 50 8.85 -3.18 -9.81
CA GLU A 50 8.43 -1.88 -9.27
C GLU A 50 8.03 -1.98 -7.79
N ALA A 51 8.31 -0.93 -7.01
CA ALA A 51 7.72 -0.71 -5.70
C ALA A 51 6.74 0.46 -5.76
N LEU A 52 5.44 0.15 -5.61
CA LEU A 52 4.36 1.11 -5.47
C LEU A 52 4.04 1.31 -3.99
N GLY A 53 4.12 2.54 -3.49
CA GLY A 53 3.64 2.91 -2.16
C GLY A 53 2.12 3.13 -2.16
N ILE A 54 1.41 2.65 -1.14
CA ILE A 54 0.03 3.04 -0.83
C ILE A 54 0.04 3.71 0.53
N VAL A 55 -0.28 5.01 0.57
CA VAL A 55 -0.23 5.82 1.80
C VAL A 55 -1.57 6.46 2.12
N GLY A 56 -1.78 6.82 3.39
CA GLY A 56 -2.99 7.50 3.86
C GLY A 56 -3.19 7.30 5.36
N GLU A 57 -4.16 8.01 5.94
CA GLU A 57 -4.51 7.91 7.36
C GLU A 57 -4.93 6.49 7.76
N SER A 58 -4.83 6.17 9.06
CA SER A 58 -5.29 4.87 9.57
C SER A 58 -6.78 4.67 9.28
N GLY A 59 -7.16 3.44 8.91
CA GLY A 59 -8.55 3.10 8.59
C GLY A 59 -9.04 3.52 7.20
N CYS A 60 -8.21 4.14 6.34
CA CYS A 60 -8.64 4.55 4.99
C CYS A 60 -8.78 3.38 3.99
N GLY A 61 -8.46 2.13 4.38
CA GLY A 61 -8.67 0.92 3.56
C GLY A 61 -7.40 0.26 3.00
N LYS A 62 -6.20 0.74 3.30
CA LYS A 62 -4.92 0.24 2.75
C LYS A 62 -4.73 -1.27 2.90
N SER A 63 -4.84 -1.80 4.12
CA SER A 63 -4.71 -3.26 4.37
C SER A 63 -5.84 -4.06 3.71
N THR A 64 -6.99 -3.44 3.50
CA THR A 64 -8.11 -4.06 2.77
C THR A 64 -7.75 -4.24 1.29
N VAL A 65 -7.02 -3.30 0.67
CA VAL A 65 -6.50 -3.44 -0.70
C VAL A 65 -5.64 -4.71 -0.81
N ALA A 66 -4.64 -4.87 0.08
CA ALA A 66 -3.77 -6.05 0.05
C ALA A 66 -4.56 -7.36 0.19
N ARG A 67 -5.46 -7.42 1.18
CA ARG A 67 -6.28 -8.62 1.44
C ARG A 67 -7.23 -8.94 0.28
N ALA A 68 -7.80 -7.94 -0.38
CA ALA A 68 -8.67 -8.13 -1.54
C ALA A 68 -7.87 -8.58 -2.77
N CYS A 69 -6.70 -7.98 -3.04
CA CYS A 69 -5.83 -8.37 -4.14
C CYS A 69 -5.31 -9.81 -4.02
N LEU A 70 -5.06 -10.28 -2.79
CA LEU A 70 -4.66 -11.66 -2.48
C LEU A 70 -5.86 -12.62 -2.41
N ARG A 71 -7.08 -12.09 -2.55
CA ARG A 71 -8.32 -12.84 -2.31
C ARG A 71 -8.31 -13.56 -0.96
N LEU A 72 -7.78 -12.89 0.08
CA LEU A 72 -7.96 -13.28 1.48
C LEU A 72 -9.34 -12.84 1.99
N ILE A 73 -9.89 -11.81 1.35
CA ILE A 73 -11.29 -11.39 1.41
C ILE A 73 -11.83 -11.28 0.00
N GLU A 74 -13.07 -11.69 -0.21
CA GLU A 74 -13.74 -11.56 -1.51
C GLU A 74 -14.06 -10.08 -1.78
N PRO A 75 -13.62 -9.47 -2.90
CA PRO A 75 -14.08 -8.16 -3.31
C PRO A 75 -15.57 -8.21 -3.70
N ASP A 76 -16.27 -7.08 -3.56
CA ASP A 76 -17.67 -6.99 -3.95
C ASP A 76 -17.81 -6.60 -5.44
N ALA A 77 -16.82 -5.88 -5.98
CA ALA A 77 -16.73 -5.51 -7.39
C ALA A 77 -15.29 -5.17 -7.78
N GLY A 78 -15.04 -5.03 -9.07
CA GLY A 78 -13.75 -4.68 -9.64
C GLY A 78 -13.00 -5.88 -10.21
N ILE A 79 -11.81 -5.59 -10.76
CA ILE A 79 -10.94 -6.57 -11.42
C ILE A 79 -9.59 -6.55 -10.73
N VAL A 80 -9.06 -7.73 -10.41
CA VAL A 80 -7.68 -7.93 -9.96
C VAL A 80 -7.02 -8.94 -10.89
N ARG A 81 -6.09 -8.49 -11.73
CA ARG A 81 -5.31 -9.37 -12.60
C ARG A 81 -3.86 -9.41 -12.15
N PHE A 82 -3.34 -10.60 -11.95
CA PHE A 82 -1.94 -10.84 -11.64
C PHE A 82 -1.30 -11.70 -12.74
N ALA A 83 -0.27 -11.18 -13.39
CA ALA A 83 0.38 -11.82 -14.54
C ALA A 83 -0.63 -12.28 -15.62
N GLY A 84 -1.62 -11.43 -15.93
CA GLY A 84 -2.68 -11.69 -16.91
C GLY A 84 -3.86 -12.52 -16.41
N VAL A 85 -3.76 -13.18 -15.26
CA VAL A 85 -4.80 -14.05 -14.69
C VAL A 85 -5.71 -13.26 -13.74
N ASP A 86 -7.02 -13.38 -13.88
CA ASP A 86 -7.99 -12.77 -12.97
C ASP A 86 -8.07 -13.55 -11.65
N VAL A 87 -7.62 -12.90 -10.58
CA VAL A 87 -7.56 -13.47 -9.23
C VAL A 87 -8.96 -13.73 -8.66
N ALA A 88 -9.95 -12.88 -9.01
CA ALA A 88 -11.30 -12.98 -8.48
C ALA A 88 -12.04 -14.22 -9.02
N SER A 89 -11.84 -14.55 -10.30
CA SER A 89 -12.48 -15.70 -10.96
C SER A 89 -11.67 -17.00 -10.88
N ALA A 90 -10.41 -16.94 -10.39
CA ALA A 90 -9.52 -18.08 -10.32
C ALA A 90 -10.11 -19.23 -9.48
N GLY A 91 -10.09 -20.45 -10.02
CA GLY A 91 -10.44 -21.67 -9.29
C GLY A 91 -9.45 -21.98 -8.17
N SER A 92 -9.79 -22.92 -7.28
CA SER A 92 -8.99 -23.23 -6.09
C SER A 92 -7.55 -23.65 -6.40
N ALA A 93 -7.33 -24.45 -7.44
CA ALA A 93 -6.00 -24.88 -7.88
C ALA A 93 -5.18 -23.73 -8.49
N GLU A 94 -5.81 -22.91 -9.31
CA GLU A 94 -5.20 -21.73 -9.92
C GLU A 94 -4.86 -20.68 -8.86
N LEU A 95 -5.79 -20.38 -7.95
CA LEU A 95 -5.56 -19.47 -6.83
C LEU A 95 -4.40 -19.93 -5.94
N ARG A 96 -4.27 -21.24 -5.70
CA ARG A 96 -3.12 -21.80 -4.98
C ARG A 96 -1.80 -21.54 -5.73
N SER A 97 -1.81 -21.63 -7.05
CA SER A 97 -0.64 -21.33 -7.91
C SER A 97 -0.31 -19.83 -7.87
N LEU A 98 -1.34 -18.96 -7.97
CA LEU A 98 -1.17 -17.50 -7.87
C LEU A 98 -0.60 -17.09 -6.50
N ARG A 99 -1.13 -17.65 -5.41
CA ARG A 99 -0.66 -17.38 -4.04
C ARG A 99 0.79 -17.80 -3.80
N ARG A 100 1.37 -18.71 -4.60
CA ARG A 100 2.80 -19.00 -4.57
C ARG A 100 3.62 -17.80 -5.03
N ARG A 101 3.14 -17.08 -6.06
CA ARG A 101 3.83 -15.96 -6.71
C ARG A 101 3.48 -14.60 -6.08
N LEU A 102 2.37 -14.55 -5.35
CA LEU A 102 1.78 -13.36 -4.75
C LEU A 102 1.73 -13.54 -3.23
N GLN A 103 2.58 -12.84 -2.49
CA GLN A 103 2.78 -13.03 -1.06
C GLN A 103 2.49 -11.77 -0.25
N ILE A 104 2.38 -11.90 1.08
CA ILE A 104 2.17 -10.78 1.99
C ILE A 104 3.11 -10.86 3.20
N VAL A 105 3.64 -9.70 3.58
CA VAL A 105 4.26 -9.47 4.89
C VAL A 105 3.26 -8.66 5.71
N PHE A 106 2.83 -9.19 6.84
CA PHE A 106 1.82 -8.59 7.71
C PHE A 106 2.41 -7.51 8.63
N GLN A 107 1.57 -6.60 9.08
CA GLN A 107 1.89 -5.49 9.97
C GLN A 107 2.45 -5.96 11.33
N ASP A 108 1.86 -7.00 11.90
CA ASP A 108 2.32 -7.60 13.15
C ASP A 108 2.93 -8.98 12.89
N PRO A 109 4.28 -9.07 12.90
CA PRO A 109 4.96 -10.34 12.72
C PRO A 109 4.70 -11.33 13.85
N ALA A 110 4.30 -10.87 15.05
CA ALA A 110 4.01 -11.74 16.17
C ALA A 110 2.69 -12.50 15.94
N SER A 111 1.69 -11.84 15.37
CA SER A 111 0.41 -12.50 15.01
C SER A 111 0.51 -13.38 13.77
N ALA A 112 1.53 -13.15 12.92
CA ALA A 112 1.74 -13.93 11.71
C ALA A 112 2.46 -15.27 11.95
N LEU A 113 3.10 -15.46 13.10
CA LEU A 113 3.85 -16.66 13.46
C LEU A 113 3.13 -17.40 14.62
N ASP A 114 2.87 -18.70 14.44
CA ASP A 114 2.37 -19.52 15.55
C ASP A 114 3.46 -19.62 16.64
N PRO A 115 3.20 -19.14 17.89
CA PRO A 115 4.19 -19.13 18.96
C PRO A 115 4.59 -20.53 19.41
N ARG A 116 3.83 -21.57 19.04
CA ARG A 116 4.08 -22.97 19.38
C ARG A 116 4.93 -23.69 18.34
N GLN A 117 5.13 -23.09 17.16
CA GLN A 117 5.95 -23.66 16.09
C GLN A 117 7.39 -23.15 16.18
N ARG A 118 8.36 -24.01 15.84
CA ARG A 118 9.74 -23.57 15.63
C ARG A 118 9.85 -22.81 14.31
N ILE A 119 10.82 -21.95 14.20
CA ILE A 119 11.06 -21.18 12.97
C ILE A 119 11.29 -22.11 11.77
N ALA A 120 11.99 -23.24 11.95
CA ALA A 120 12.14 -24.25 10.90
C ALA A 120 10.82 -24.75 10.33
N ASP A 121 9.80 -24.92 11.19
CA ASP A 121 8.48 -25.39 10.77
C ASP A 121 7.70 -24.28 10.09
N ALA A 122 7.71 -23.07 10.67
CA ALA A 122 7.02 -21.91 10.11
C ALA A 122 7.54 -21.52 8.71
N LEU A 123 8.84 -21.63 8.46
CA LEU A 123 9.44 -21.38 7.13
C LEU A 123 9.36 -22.59 6.20
N GLY A 124 9.40 -23.80 6.76
CA GLY A 124 9.37 -25.04 5.99
C GLY A 124 7.96 -25.47 5.54
N GLU A 125 6.93 -25.06 6.28
CA GLU A 125 5.54 -25.43 5.97
C GLU A 125 5.11 -25.01 4.56
N PRO A 126 5.23 -23.73 4.13
CA PRO A 126 4.86 -23.34 2.78
C PRO A 126 5.63 -24.12 1.71
N ILE A 127 6.92 -24.42 1.91
CA ILE A 127 7.76 -25.21 0.99
C ILE A 127 7.21 -26.62 0.83
N ARG A 128 6.82 -27.26 1.95
CA ARG A 128 6.22 -28.61 1.96
C ARG A 128 4.84 -28.64 1.32
N VAL A 129 3.97 -27.68 1.70
CA VAL A 129 2.58 -27.58 1.23
C VAL A 129 2.52 -27.36 -0.28
N HIS A 130 3.43 -26.56 -0.83
CA HIS A 130 3.52 -26.32 -2.27
C HIS A 130 4.41 -27.34 -3.02
N GLY A 131 4.95 -28.34 -2.32
CA GLY A 131 5.73 -29.41 -2.93
C GLY A 131 7.05 -28.97 -3.56
N ILE A 132 7.63 -27.85 -3.09
CA ILE A 132 8.88 -27.29 -3.64
C ILE A 132 10.08 -28.15 -3.26
N ALA A 133 10.12 -28.63 -2.03
CA ALA A 133 11.18 -29.51 -1.51
C ALA A 133 10.64 -30.50 -0.47
N ARG A 134 11.39 -31.56 -0.18
CA ARG A 134 11.06 -32.59 0.80
C ARG A 134 12.27 -32.97 1.64
N GLY A 135 12.04 -33.54 2.80
CA GLY A 135 13.09 -34.07 3.68
C GLY A 135 14.19 -33.04 3.98
N GLN A 136 15.45 -33.39 3.80
CA GLN A 136 16.60 -32.53 4.09
C GLN A 136 16.69 -31.27 3.21
N GLU A 137 16.08 -31.27 2.03
CA GLU A 137 16.08 -30.10 1.17
C GLU A 137 15.26 -28.94 1.76
N VAL A 138 14.20 -29.24 2.53
CA VAL A 138 13.44 -28.22 3.28
C VAL A 138 14.37 -27.54 4.28
N ALA A 139 15.16 -28.30 5.04
CA ALA A 139 16.08 -27.74 6.04
C ALA A 139 17.17 -26.86 5.36
N ARG A 140 17.69 -27.27 4.21
CA ARG A 140 18.62 -26.45 3.43
C ARG A 140 17.98 -25.15 2.91
N SER A 141 16.73 -25.23 2.48
CA SER A 141 15.97 -24.04 2.03
C SER A 141 15.70 -23.09 3.16
N VAL A 142 15.32 -23.60 4.35
CA VAL A 142 15.14 -22.79 5.55
C VAL A 142 16.45 -22.09 5.96
N ALA A 143 17.57 -22.81 5.93
CA ALA A 143 18.87 -22.21 6.26
C ALA A 143 19.23 -21.06 5.31
N ARG A 144 19.01 -21.24 4.00
CA ARG A 144 19.23 -20.19 2.98
C ARG A 144 18.30 -18.97 3.22
N LEU A 145 17.03 -19.20 3.53
CA LEU A 145 16.08 -18.11 3.80
C LEU A 145 16.48 -17.29 5.03
N LEU A 146 16.97 -17.97 6.08
CA LEU A 146 17.47 -17.27 7.28
C LEU A 146 18.71 -16.44 6.97
N ASP A 147 19.65 -17.00 6.20
CA ASP A 147 20.85 -16.29 5.76
C ASP A 147 20.50 -15.06 4.92
N GLU A 148 19.56 -15.17 3.98
CA GLU A 148 19.10 -14.06 3.15
C GLU A 148 18.51 -12.87 3.94
N VAL A 149 17.95 -13.14 5.11
CA VAL A 149 17.41 -12.07 5.98
C VAL A 149 18.38 -11.69 7.11
N GLY A 150 19.65 -12.17 7.05
CA GLY A 150 20.69 -11.85 8.02
C GLY A 150 20.48 -12.51 9.38
N LEU A 151 19.89 -13.70 9.43
CA LEU A 151 19.72 -14.49 10.64
C LEU A 151 20.59 -15.76 10.57
N PRO A 152 21.22 -16.18 11.70
CA PRO A 152 22.06 -17.38 11.71
C PRO A 152 21.20 -18.64 11.52
N PRO A 153 21.74 -19.71 10.90
CA PRO A 153 21.01 -20.98 10.72
C PRO A 153 20.50 -21.60 12.01
N SER A 154 21.16 -21.33 13.17
CA SER A 154 20.73 -21.77 14.51
C SER A 154 19.34 -21.23 14.91
N ALA A 155 18.90 -20.11 14.31
CA ALA A 155 17.58 -19.53 14.50
C ALA A 155 16.46 -20.50 14.15
N ALA A 156 16.69 -21.45 13.23
CA ALA A 156 15.73 -22.48 12.81
C ALA A 156 15.14 -23.31 13.96
N ARG A 157 15.92 -23.53 15.03
CA ARG A 157 15.53 -24.38 16.18
C ARG A 157 14.75 -23.64 17.25
N ARG A 158 14.74 -22.31 17.20
CA ARG A 158 14.13 -21.43 18.20
C ARG A 158 12.66 -21.17 17.91
N TYR A 159 11.96 -20.63 18.90
CA TYR A 159 10.56 -20.23 18.84
C TYR A 159 10.40 -18.72 18.62
N PRO A 160 9.27 -18.24 18.06
CA PRO A 160 9.07 -16.81 17.79
C PRO A 160 9.28 -15.88 19.00
N HIS A 161 8.88 -16.31 20.20
CA HIS A 161 9.01 -15.51 21.43
C HIS A 161 10.46 -15.27 21.89
N GLU A 162 11.43 -16.03 21.36
CA GLU A 162 12.86 -15.88 21.68
C GLU A 162 13.57 -14.82 20.80
N PHE A 163 12.84 -14.09 19.95
CA PHE A 163 13.37 -13.10 19.03
C PHE A 163 12.86 -11.69 19.34
N SER A 164 13.69 -10.68 19.04
CA SER A 164 13.27 -9.28 19.06
C SER A 164 12.22 -8.97 17.98
N GLY A 165 11.53 -7.82 18.06
CA GLY A 165 10.57 -7.39 17.07
C GLY A 165 11.14 -7.36 15.65
N GLY A 166 12.31 -6.75 15.47
CA GLY A 166 12.99 -6.70 14.17
C GLY A 166 13.43 -8.06 13.65
N GLN A 167 13.87 -8.97 14.53
CA GLN A 167 14.18 -10.35 14.13
C GLN A 167 12.93 -11.13 13.71
N ARG A 168 11.79 -10.96 14.41
CA ARG A 168 10.50 -11.54 14.00
C ARG A 168 10.06 -11.00 12.64
N GLN A 169 10.27 -9.71 12.38
CA GLN A 169 9.98 -9.12 11.09
C GLN A 169 10.83 -9.75 9.97
N ARG A 170 12.13 -9.95 10.21
CA ARG A 170 13.01 -10.65 9.26
C ARG A 170 12.53 -12.09 8.98
N ILE A 171 12.04 -12.79 10.00
CA ILE A 171 11.44 -14.13 9.85
C ILE A 171 10.14 -14.06 9.01
N GLY A 172 9.29 -13.06 9.24
CA GLY A 172 8.09 -12.82 8.43
C GLY A 172 8.41 -12.56 6.94
N ILE A 173 9.47 -11.79 6.68
CA ILE A 173 9.99 -11.55 5.33
C ILE A 173 10.52 -12.86 4.73
N ALA A 174 11.32 -13.64 5.46
CA ALA A 174 11.84 -14.94 5.02
C ALA A 174 10.69 -15.91 4.66
N ARG A 175 9.60 -15.90 5.43
CA ARG A 175 8.40 -16.71 5.16
C ARG A 175 7.74 -16.31 3.85
N ALA A 176 7.58 -15.00 3.58
CA ALA A 176 7.03 -14.52 2.31
C ALA A 176 7.93 -14.91 1.13
N LEU A 177 9.25 -14.95 1.31
CA LEU A 177 10.22 -15.34 0.27
C LEU A 177 10.28 -16.85 0.02
N ALA A 178 9.73 -17.68 0.90
CA ALA A 178 9.89 -19.14 0.88
C ALA A 178 9.40 -19.81 -0.42
N LEU A 179 8.42 -19.20 -1.07
CA LEU A 179 7.81 -19.72 -2.30
C LEU A 179 8.41 -19.10 -3.58
N GLY A 180 9.35 -18.16 -3.48
CA GLY A 180 9.91 -17.44 -4.62
C GLY A 180 8.86 -16.56 -5.31
N PRO A 181 8.27 -15.58 -4.61
CA PRO A 181 7.23 -14.73 -5.17
C PRO A 181 7.77 -13.79 -6.25
N ASP A 182 6.85 -13.28 -7.07
CA ASP A 182 7.13 -12.19 -8.02
C ASP A 182 6.69 -10.83 -7.44
N LEU A 183 5.67 -10.83 -6.57
CA LEU A 183 5.13 -9.65 -5.91
C LEU A 183 4.85 -9.91 -4.43
N ILE A 184 5.23 -8.93 -3.59
CA ILE A 184 4.97 -8.94 -2.15
C ILE A 184 4.15 -7.70 -1.78
N PHE A 185 3.01 -7.92 -1.13
CA PHE A 185 2.33 -6.88 -0.37
C PHE A 185 3.02 -6.76 0.99
N ALA A 186 3.56 -5.59 1.29
CA ALA A 186 4.17 -5.28 2.59
C ALA A 186 3.21 -4.36 3.36
N ASP A 187 2.37 -4.95 4.23
CA ASP A 187 1.34 -4.22 4.98
C ASP A 187 1.96 -3.67 6.27
N GLU A 188 2.32 -2.39 6.27
CA GLU A 188 2.99 -1.66 7.36
C GLU A 188 4.19 -2.42 7.97
N PRO A 189 5.15 -2.89 7.15
CA PRO A 189 6.16 -3.85 7.60
C PRO A 189 7.16 -3.32 8.63
N VAL A 190 7.13 -2.02 8.92
CA VAL A 190 8.07 -1.36 9.85
C VAL A 190 7.40 -0.53 10.94
N SER A 191 6.07 -0.41 10.95
CA SER A 191 5.32 0.52 11.83
C SER A 191 5.47 0.25 13.32
N ALA A 192 5.72 -1.00 13.71
CA ALA A 192 5.85 -1.43 15.12
C ALA A 192 7.32 -1.52 15.60
N LEU A 193 8.28 -0.98 14.83
CA LEU A 193 9.70 -1.10 15.10
C LEU A 193 10.35 0.25 15.43
N ASP A 194 11.43 0.22 16.19
CA ASP A 194 12.26 1.41 16.45
C ASP A 194 12.89 1.94 15.16
N VAL A 195 13.13 3.25 15.06
CA VAL A 195 13.63 3.94 13.85
C VAL A 195 14.89 3.30 13.28
N SER A 196 15.84 2.90 14.13
CA SER A 196 17.08 2.24 13.69
C SER A 196 16.83 0.87 13.07
N VAL A 197 15.88 0.11 13.61
CA VAL A 197 15.49 -1.21 13.10
C VAL A 197 14.66 -1.06 11.82
N GLN A 198 13.80 -0.03 11.73
CA GLN A 198 13.07 0.29 10.50
C GLN A 198 14.04 0.49 9.33
N ALA A 199 15.10 1.31 9.52
CA ALA A 199 16.09 1.54 8.47
C ALA A 199 16.76 0.24 8.01
N GLN A 200 17.10 -0.66 8.94
CA GLN A 200 17.70 -1.96 8.60
C GLN A 200 16.76 -2.87 7.81
N ILE A 201 15.44 -2.87 8.13
CA ILE A 201 14.45 -3.65 7.39
C ILE A 201 14.24 -3.06 5.98
N LEU A 202 14.22 -1.73 5.83
CA LEU A 202 14.09 -1.10 4.51
C LEU A 202 15.28 -1.41 3.61
N VAL A 203 16.51 -1.35 4.14
CA VAL A 203 17.72 -1.75 3.40
C VAL A 203 17.63 -3.22 2.97
N LEU A 204 17.22 -4.12 3.87
CA LEU A 204 17.02 -5.53 3.56
C LEU A 204 15.99 -5.73 2.44
N LEU A 205 14.83 -5.06 2.52
CA LEU A 205 13.78 -5.17 1.50
C LEU A 205 14.28 -4.65 0.13
N GLU A 206 15.04 -3.55 0.11
CA GLU A 206 15.62 -3.00 -1.13
C GLU A 206 16.65 -3.97 -1.74
N GLU A 207 17.55 -4.55 -0.95
CA GLU A 207 18.47 -5.57 -1.42
C GLU A 207 17.76 -6.80 -2.01
N LEU A 208 16.71 -7.28 -1.32
CA LEU A 208 15.90 -8.40 -1.79
C LEU A 208 15.16 -8.05 -3.09
N ARG A 209 14.61 -6.83 -3.19
CA ARG A 209 13.96 -6.32 -4.39
C ARG A 209 14.89 -6.38 -5.60
N GLN A 210 16.11 -5.86 -5.45
CA GLN A 210 17.10 -5.82 -6.51
C GLN A 210 17.61 -7.22 -6.89
N ARG A 211 18.01 -8.03 -5.89
CA ARG A 211 18.59 -9.38 -6.14
C ARG A 211 17.58 -10.33 -6.79
N ARG A 212 16.32 -10.28 -6.40
CA ARG A 212 15.26 -11.19 -6.86
C ARG A 212 14.33 -10.58 -7.91
N ARG A 213 14.51 -9.30 -8.27
CA ARG A 213 13.61 -8.53 -9.15
C ARG A 213 12.16 -8.54 -8.66
N LEU A 214 11.97 -8.45 -7.35
CA LEU A 214 10.66 -8.47 -6.72
C LEU A 214 9.91 -7.17 -7.00
N ALA A 215 8.61 -7.29 -7.29
CA ALA A 215 7.70 -6.15 -7.21
C ALA A 215 7.14 -6.04 -5.79
N PHE A 216 6.82 -4.81 -5.38
CA PHE A 216 6.22 -4.54 -4.07
C PHE A 216 4.99 -3.64 -4.19
N VAL A 217 3.96 -3.93 -3.38
CA VAL A 217 2.97 -2.96 -2.95
C VAL A 217 3.25 -2.67 -1.48
N PHE A 218 3.83 -1.51 -1.22
CA PHE A 218 4.29 -1.11 0.10
C PHE A 218 3.26 -0.20 0.78
N ILE A 219 2.58 -0.71 1.78
CA ILE A 219 1.55 0.01 2.53
C ILE A 219 2.19 0.66 3.75
N SER A 220 1.98 1.96 3.92
CA SER A 220 2.46 2.72 5.07
C SER A 220 1.53 3.90 5.39
N HIS A 221 1.53 4.34 6.64
CA HIS A 221 1.00 5.64 7.02
C HIS A 221 2.10 6.72 7.05
N ASP A 222 3.38 6.32 6.95
CA ASP A 222 4.53 7.21 6.94
C ASP A 222 5.01 7.46 5.51
N LEU A 223 4.87 8.71 5.06
CA LEU A 223 5.35 9.16 3.77
C LEU A 223 6.88 9.11 3.65
N GLY A 224 7.61 9.36 4.74
CA GLY A 224 9.07 9.34 4.75
C GLY A 224 9.64 7.96 4.37
N VAL A 225 9.03 6.90 4.90
CA VAL A 225 9.39 5.51 4.56
C VAL A 225 9.17 5.22 3.08
N VAL A 226 8.03 5.64 2.55
CA VAL A 226 7.67 5.42 1.12
C VAL A 226 8.61 6.18 0.19
N ARG A 227 9.04 7.39 0.58
CA ARG A 227 10.01 8.18 -0.18
C ARG A 227 11.32 7.46 -0.45
N HIS A 228 11.78 6.66 0.51
CA HIS A 228 13.07 5.95 0.41
C HIS A 228 12.98 4.62 -0.34
N PHE A 229 11.82 3.97 -0.36
CA PHE A 229 11.68 2.61 -0.89
C PHE A 229 10.93 2.54 -2.23
N CYS A 230 9.95 3.42 -2.46
CA CYS A 230 9.05 3.32 -3.60
C CYS A 230 9.44 4.23 -4.77
N GLN A 231 9.10 3.83 -5.98
CA GLN A 231 9.25 4.65 -7.18
C GLN A 231 8.01 5.50 -7.46
N ARG A 232 6.83 4.92 -7.20
CA ARG A 232 5.53 5.60 -7.32
C ARG A 232 4.76 5.47 -6.02
N VAL A 233 3.84 6.39 -5.79
CA VAL A 233 2.96 6.39 -4.63
C VAL A 233 1.53 6.70 -5.03
N ALA A 234 0.59 5.97 -4.45
CA ALA A 234 -0.84 6.21 -4.50
C ALA A 234 -1.30 6.67 -3.11
N VAL A 235 -1.86 7.85 -3.03
CA VAL A 235 -2.39 8.44 -1.80
C VAL A 235 -3.86 8.06 -1.68
N MET A 236 -4.22 7.42 -0.57
CA MET A 236 -5.56 6.86 -0.35
C MET A 236 -6.29 7.60 0.77
N TYR A 237 -7.53 8.00 0.51
CA TYR A 237 -8.43 8.64 1.49
C TYR A 237 -9.82 8.02 1.44
N LEU A 238 -10.34 7.55 2.58
CA LEU A 238 -11.68 6.95 2.72
C LEU A 238 -12.05 6.01 1.56
N GLY A 239 -11.22 5.00 1.32
CA GLY A 239 -11.47 3.95 0.33
C GLY A 239 -11.16 4.31 -1.11
N ARG A 240 -10.67 5.52 -1.42
CA ARG A 240 -10.36 5.98 -2.79
C ARG A 240 -8.93 6.44 -2.93
N ILE A 241 -8.33 6.26 -4.11
CA ILE A 241 -7.07 6.92 -4.47
C ILE A 241 -7.41 8.35 -4.89
N VAL A 242 -6.77 9.31 -4.21
CA VAL A 242 -7.00 10.75 -4.46
C VAL A 242 -5.86 11.39 -5.25
N GLU A 243 -4.66 10.83 -5.18
CA GLU A 243 -3.51 11.25 -5.98
C GLU A 243 -2.57 10.07 -6.21
N GLU A 244 -1.96 9.99 -7.38
CA GLU A 244 -0.96 8.98 -7.72
C GLU A 244 0.09 9.56 -8.66
N GLY A 245 1.35 9.17 -8.48
CA GLY A 245 2.43 9.60 -9.34
C GLY A 245 3.81 9.18 -8.87
N PRO A 246 4.88 9.63 -9.57
CA PRO A 246 6.25 9.43 -9.13
C PRO A 246 6.48 10.03 -7.74
N VAL A 247 7.22 9.30 -6.89
CA VAL A 247 7.50 9.74 -5.51
C VAL A 247 8.08 11.15 -5.45
N PRO A 248 9.12 11.53 -6.23
CA PRO A 248 9.66 12.89 -6.18
C PRO A 248 8.59 13.96 -6.42
N ALA A 249 7.77 13.79 -7.45
CA ALA A 249 6.74 14.77 -7.82
C ALA A 249 5.66 14.93 -6.73
N ILE A 250 5.20 13.83 -6.14
CA ILE A 250 4.21 13.88 -5.04
C ILE A 250 4.79 14.54 -3.78
N PHE A 251 6.10 14.34 -3.51
CA PHE A 251 6.73 14.94 -2.34
C PHE A 251 7.13 16.40 -2.53
N GLU A 252 7.56 16.78 -3.72
CA GLU A 252 7.96 18.16 -4.01
C GLU A 252 6.73 19.06 -4.16
N GLU A 253 5.79 18.65 -4.99
CA GLU A 253 4.62 19.44 -5.37
C GLU A 253 3.33 18.60 -5.33
N PRO A 254 2.78 18.26 -4.14
CA PRO A 254 1.52 17.54 -4.03
C PRO A 254 0.37 18.36 -4.64
N LEU A 255 -0.43 17.72 -5.51
CA LEU A 255 -1.56 18.35 -6.17
C LEU A 255 -2.81 18.36 -5.28
N HIS A 256 -3.18 17.18 -4.75
CA HIS A 256 -4.39 17.07 -3.95
C HIS A 256 -4.23 17.76 -2.57
N PRO A 257 -5.21 18.57 -2.11
CA PRO A 257 -5.12 19.23 -0.80
C PRO A 257 -4.91 18.28 0.38
N TYR A 258 -5.44 17.06 0.32
CA TYR A 258 -5.18 16.02 1.33
C TYR A 258 -3.71 15.56 1.34
N THR A 259 -3.10 15.41 0.18
CA THR A 259 -1.67 15.04 0.07
C THR A 259 -0.77 16.12 0.67
N ARG A 260 -1.14 17.41 0.47
CA ARG A 260 -0.45 18.55 1.11
C ARG A 260 -0.56 18.47 2.62
N LEU A 261 -1.75 18.16 3.15
CA LEU A 261 -1.99 17.98 4.59
C LEU A 261 -1.16 16.80 5.14
N LEU A 262 -1.19 15.66 4.45
CA LEU A 262 -0.46 14.46 4.86
C LEU A 262 1.06 14.71 4.88
N LYS A 263 1.60 15.43 3.88
CA LYS A 263 3.00 15.85 3.83
C LYS A 263 3.35 16.80 5.00
N ALA A 264 2.51 17.78 5.28
CA ALA A 264 2.72 18.74 6.37
C ALA A 264 2.69 18.07 7.76
N SER A 265 1.93 16.98 7.91
CA SER A 265 1.84 16.21 9.16
C SER A 265 2.99 15.22 9.36
N SER A 266 3.81 14.99 8.33
CA SER A 266 4.98 14.11 8.45
C SER A 266 6.11 14.82 9.19
N PRO A 267 6.67 14.25 10.27
CA PRO A 267 7.76 14.86 11.02
C PRO A 267 8.98 15.08 10.12
N VAL A 268 9.43 16.32 9.97
CA VAL A 268 10.73 16.62 9.36
C VAL A 268 11.72 16.76 10.52
N PRO A 269 12.87 16.07 10.53
CA PRO A 269 13.87 16.20 11.57
C PRO A 269 14.68 17.50 11.38
N ASP A 270 13.99 18.64 11.32
CA ASP A 270 14.59 19.98 11.23
C ASP A 270 13.95 20.86 12.33
N PRO A 271 14.66 21.11 13.44
CA PRO A 271 14.15 21.91 14.54
C PRO A 271 13.93 23.38 14.18
N GLU A 272 14.53 23.89 13.10
CA GLU A 272 14.35 25.27 12.65
C GLU A 272 13.12 25.45 11.74
N ARG A 273 12.57 24.38 11.19
CA ARG A 273 11.29 24.41 10.51
C ARG A 273 10.16 24.27 11.52
N ALA A 274 9.84 25.36 12.20
CA ALA A 274 8.53 25.51 12.83
C ALA A 274 7.46 25.39 11.74
N VAL A 275 6.88 24.20 11.61
CA VAL A 275 5.72 24.00 10.75
C VAL A 275 4.61 24.84 11.37
N ALA A 276 4.25 25.94 10.72
CA ALA A 276 3.03 26.64 11.03
C ALA A 276 1.88 25.66 10.73
N MET A 277 1.50 24.90 11.75
CA MET A 277 0.41 23.93 11.68
C MET A 277 -0.93 24.69 11.68
N ASN A 278 -1.28 25.28 10.54
CA ASN A 278 -2.67 25.51 10.20
C ASN A 278 -3.29 24.15 9.79
N LEU A 279 -3.19 23.18 10.69
CA LEU A 279 -3.95 21.95 10.59
C LEU A 279 -5.41 22.36 10.73
N GLN A 280 -6.17 22.24 9.63
CA GLN A 280 -7.62 22.30 9.78
C GLN A 280 -8.02 21.13 10.68
N GLU A 281 -8.35 21.48 11.93
CA GLU A 281 -8.82 20.58 12.96
C GLU A 281 -10.10 19.92 12.48
N GLY A 282 -10.09 18.61 12.40
CA GLY A 282 -11.26 17.79 12.09
C GLY A 282 -10.86 16.32 12.05
N GLU A 283 -11.51 15.51 12.84
CA GLU A 283 -11.39 14.07 12.74
C GLU A 283 -11.77 13.61 11.31
N PRO A 284 -11.09 12.59 10.78
CA PRO A 284 -11.50 12.00 9.50
C PRO A 284 -12.96 11.59 9.55
N PRO A 285 -13.76 11.89 8.52
CA PRO A 285 -15.14 11.43 8.46
C PRO A 285 -15.21 9.91 8.58
N SER A 286 -16.33 9.44 9.13
CA SER A 286 -16.53 7.99 9.32
C SER A 286 -16.67 7.27 7.98
N PRO A 287 -15.98 6.13 7.77
CA PRO A 287 -16.16 5.30 6.59
C PRO A 287 -17.54 4.60 6.55
N VAL A 288 -18.33 4.71 7.61
CA VAL A 288 -19.70 4.20 7.68
C VAL A 288 -20.65 5.09 6.88
N ASP A 289 -20.43 6.40 6.91
CA ASP A 289 -21.24 7.40 6.22
C ASP A 289 -20.29 8.43 5.59
N PRO A 290 -19.62 8.06 4.49
CA PRO A 290 -18.66 8.94 3.83
C PRO A 290 -19.41 10.16 3.24
N PRO A 291 -18.81 11.36 3.31
CA PRO A 291 -19.38 12.56 2.72
C PRO A 291 -19.71 12.36 1.23
N PRO A 292 -20.83 12.89 0.72
CA PRO A 292 -21.15 12.85 -0.71
C PRO A 292 -20.11 13.63 -1.53
N GLY A 293 -20.02 13.32 -2.81
CA GLY A 293 -19.06 13.98 -3.71
C GLY A 293 -17.61 13.65 -3.38
N CYS A 294 -16.76 14.67 -3.26
CA CYS A 294 -15.37 14.52 -2.83
C CYS A 294 -15.32 14.20 -1.34
N HIS A 295 -14.84 13.04 -0.94
CA HIS A 295 -14.79 12.62 0.46
C HIS A 295 -13.97 13.56 1.35
N PHE A 296 -13.03 14.31 0.78
CA PHE A 296 -12.19 15.26 1.52
C PHE A 296 -12.82 16.66 1.68
N HIS A 297 -13.94 16.95 1.00
CA HIS A 297 -14.52 18.31 0.98
C HIS A 297 -14.77 18.93 2.37
N PRO A 298 -15.15 18.17 3.44
CA PRO A 298 -15.38 18.79 4.77
C PRO A 298 -14.10 19.34 5.42
N ARG A 299 -12.92 18.83 5.02
CA ARG A 299 -11.60 19.23 5.52
C ARG A 299 -10.81 20.05 4.50
N CYS A 300 -11.37 20.30 3.30
CA CYS A 300 -10.66 20.94 2.21
C CYS A 300 -10.79 22.47 2.30
N PRO A 301 -9.67 23.22 2.38
CA PRO A 301 -9.72 24.69 2.39
C PRO A 301 -10.16 25.29 1.05
N PHE A 302 -10.12 24.48 -0.03
CA PHE A 302 -10.51 24.86 -1.38
C PHE A 302 -11.84 24.23 -1.82
N ALA A 303 -12.67 23.81 -0.84
CA ALA A 303 -13.92 23.14 -1.16
C ALA A 303 -14.90 24.08 -1.91
N MET A 304 -15.37 23.62 -3.05
CA MET A 304 -16.38 24.26 -3.89
C MET A 304 -17.73 23.55 -3.72
N GLU A 305 -18.82 24.17 -4.16
CA GLU A 305 -20.15 23.56 -4.14
C GLU A 305 -20.16 22.22 -4.90
N ARG A 306 -19.49 22.17 -6.05
CA ARG A 306 -19.32 20.95 -6.86
C ARG A 306 -18.69 19.80 -6.07
N CYS A 307 -17.74 20.11 -5.17
CA CYS A 307 -17.08 19.10 -4.33
C CYS A 307 -18.06 18.38 -3.38
N ARG A 308 -19.16 19.03 -3.02
CA ARG A 308 -20.19 18.47 -2.13
C ARG A 308 -21.14 17.52 -2.88
N ALA A 309 -21.33 17.74 -4.19
CA ALA A 309 -22.34 17.03 -4.99
C ALA A 309 -21.72 15.92 -5.85
N ILE A 310 -20.53 16.13 -6.40
CA ILE A 310 -19.96 15.26 -7.43
C ILE A 310 -18.59 14.74 -6.93
N ALA A 311 -18.40 13.43 -7.02
CA ALA A 311 -17.10 12.81 -6.75
C ALA A 311 -16.15 13.08 -7.93
N PRO A 312 -14.94 13.64 -7.70
CA PRO A 312 -13.96 13.83 -8.76
C PRO A 312 -13.43 12.48 -9.26
N ALA A 313 -13.27 12.34 -10.57
CA ALA A 313 -12.61 11.19 -11.17
C ALA A 313 -11.10 11.28 -10.99
N LEU A 314 -10.42 10.13 -10.85
CA LEU A 314 -8.97 10.07 -10.88
C LEU A 314 -8.50 10.21 -12.33
N GLN A 315 -8.00 11.38 -12.71
CA GLN A 315 -7.60 11.73 -14.06
C GLN A 315 -6.13 12.13 -14.14
N GLU A 316 -5.51 11.89 -15.29
CA GLU A 316 -4.15 12.35 -15.55
C GLU A 316 -4.14 13.86 -15.79
N VAL A 317 -3.22 14.56 -15.11
CA VAL A 317 -3.12 16.03 -15.16
C VAL A 317 -1.78 16.47 -15.72
N VAL A 318 -0.71 15.80 -15.35
CA VAL A 318 0.67 16.03 -15.81
C VAL A 318 1.31 14.65 -15.96
N ASP A 319 2.30 14.52 -16.82
CA ASP A 319 3.00 13.28 -17.16
C ASP A 319 3.15 12.29 -15.99
N GLY A 320 2.42 11.19 -16.06
CA GLY A 320 2.43 10.12 -15.06
C GLY A 320 1.82 10.48 -13.70
N ARG A 321 1.17 11.65 -13.55
CA ARG A 321 0.48 12.07 -12.32
C ARG A 321 -1.03 12.06 -12.52
N ARG A 322 -1.73 11.38 -11.63
CA ARG A 322 -3.19 11.33 -11.60
C ARG A 322 -3.71 11.96 -10.32
N VAL A 323 -4.79 12.75 -10.41
CA VAL A 323 -5.41 13.40 -9.24
C VAL A 323 -6.94 13.34 -9.35
N ALA A 324 -7.60 13.09 -8.23
CA ALA A 324 -9.05 13.12 -8.10
C ALA A 324 -9.48 14.41 -7.37
N CYS A 325 -9.40 15.55 -8.07
CA CYS A 325 -9.70 16.86 -7.50
C CYS A 325 -10.26 17.81 -8.55
N HIS A 326 -11.40 18.44 -8.24
CA HIS A 326 -12.07 19.40 -9.14
C HIS A 326 -11.28 20.69 -9.41
N LEU A 327 -10.21 20.96 -8.65
CA LEU A 327 -9.29 22.06 -8.97
C LEU A 327 -8.57 21.85 -10.32
N PHE A 328 -8.54 20.61 -10.82
CA PHE A 328 -7.84 20.21 -12.03
C PHE A 328 -8.77 19.80 -13.19
N ASP A 329 -10.08 20.05 -13.08
CA ASP A 329 -11.06 19.72 -14.13
C ASP A 329 -10.96 20.63 -15.36
N GLN A 330 -10.20 21.74 -15.30
CA GLN A 330 -9.98 22.64 -16.43
C GLN A 330 -8.51 22.59 -16.87
N PRO A 331 -8.19 22.55 -18.19
CA PRO A 331 -6.83 22.45 -18.69
C PRO A 331 -5.91 23.61 -18.27
N ASP A 332 -6.46 24.78 -17.89
CA ASP A 332 -5.67 25.94 -17.42
C ASP A 332 -5.32 25.87 -15.92
N ALA A 333 -5.82 24.91 -15.18
CA ALA A 333 -5.62 24.84 -13.74
C ALA A 333 -4.21 24.35 -13.34
N ALA A 334 -3.46 23.76 -14.25
CA ALA A 334 -2.05 23.38 -14.02
C ALA A 334 -1.16 24.62 -13.74
N MET A 335 -1.52 25.79 -14.26
CA MET A 335 -0.80 27.05 -13.99
C MET A 335 -1.06 27.62 -12.59
N LEU A 336 -2.19 27.36 -11.98
CA LEU A 336 -2.52 27.83 -10.62
C LEU A 336 -1.82 27.03 -9.53
N ALA A 337 -1.33 25.83 -9.84
CA ALA A 337 -0.62 24.97 -8.89
C ALA A 337 0.83 25.40 -8.67
N SER A 338 1.45 26.08 -9.63
CA SER A 338 2.87 26.47 -9.62
C SER A 338 3.17 27.77 -8.89
N GLY A 339 2.19 28.42 -8.25
CA GLY A 339 2.41 29.65 -7.48
C GLY A 339 2.83 30.88 -8.30
N GLN A 340 2.70 30.83 -9.63
CA GLN A 340 2.95 32.00 -10.49
C GLN A 340 1.71 32.89 -10.47
N GLU A 341 1.81 34.03 -9.78
CA GLU A 341 0.87 35.14 -9.88
C GLU A 341 0.71 35.52 -11.34
N LYS A 342 -0.53 35.72 -11.80
CA LYS A 342 -0.83 36.32 -13.11
C LYS A 342 -0.08 37.62 -13.25
N PRO A 343 0.62 37.88 -14.36
CA PRO A 343 1.08 39.23 -14.63
C PRO A 343 -0.14 40.14 -14.78
N GLU A 344 -0.20 41.17 -13.94
CA GLU A 344 -1.17 42.28 -14.08
C GLU A 344 -1.07 42.88 -15.49
N SER A 345 -1.98 42.47 -16.38
CA SER A 345 -2.10 43.10 -17.70
C SER A 345 -3.14 44.23 -17.63
N SER A 346 -2.59 45.44 -17.75
CA SER A 346 -3.22 46.65 -18.32
C SER A 346 -4.44 47.22 -17.60
N ARG A 347 -4.14 48.09 -16.62
CA ARG A 347 -4.97 49.31 -16.46
C ARG A 347 -4.81 50.14 -17.75
N ILE A 348 -5.81 50.14 -18.60
CA ILE A 348 -6.03 51.21 -19.57
C ILE A 348 -6.90 52.23 -18.83
N SER A 349 -6.35 53.39 -18.57
CA SER A 349 -7.08 54.59 -18.15
C SER A 349 -7.28 55.51 -19.36
N PRO A 350 -8.17 56.48 -19.26
CA PRO A 350 -9.29 56.80 -20.15
C PRO A 350 -8.93 57.52 -21.40
#